data_d37cb3e07ed0bf9bf0516e51a8eb4968
#
_entry.id   d37cb3e07ed0bf9bf0516e51a8eb4968
#
_cell.length_a   1.000
_cell.length_b   1.000
_cell.length_c   1.000
_cell.angle_alpha   90.00
_cell.angle_beta   90.00
_cell.angle_gamma   90.00
#
_symmetry.space_group_name_H-M   'P 1'
#
loop_
_entity.id
_entity.type
_entity.pdbx_description
1 polymer ?
#
loop_
_entity_poly.entity_id
_entity_poly.type
_entity_poly.pdbx_seq_one_letter_code
_entity_poly.pdbx_strand_id
1 'polypeptide(L)'
;ACALGDGKFTFHPLGYDQPLFNPSQTSQPFSGGLTELNVPGELRRRPLYDELIARRAALTAGKTPAARYFGDRAVLTVAADGLDLEPEEITVCDLTDWRGPTAEPFQRAVDESDYTTIVAVDPVLGRLLWLDDDVPDALQVSYSYGAPGDLGGGPYDRRQAAAWGSQGGASRDLEADTVANPYLLEQHIHVPGEAPTLADALQTWADADFPSCVIEFGDNATHALPAEIALGGDRLVIQAANGQRPALSVDAAGLTISGGSEHARLTLNGLLIGGDINVTAELASLEIVHCTLVRLPGQGEARLDVTGPNAKLDLILDRTIAGALRVPATLSSVTLRDTILDAATALAANDDATQPGPPAFMERATLLGRAHVTELTLASECIFEDIVQADRRQAGCVRYSFVRDGSQTPRRFRCQPDLAIDQRETELRRQLTAV
;
A
#
# COMPACT_ATOMS: atom_id res chain seq x y z
N ALA A 1 10.14 11.41 5.01
CA ALA A 1 11.15 10.56 4.34
C ALA A 1 11.61 9.44 5.27
N CYS A 2 12.11 8.35 4.70
CA CYS A 2 12.70 7.26 5.50
C CYS A 2 14.23 7.40 5.49
N ALA A 3 14.85 7.51 6.66
CA ALA A 3 16.30 7.59 6.81
C ALA A 3 16.95 6.22 6.63
N LEU A 4 18.03 6.18 5.83
CA LEU A 4 18.83 4.97 5.59
C LEU A 4 20.24 5.08 6.22
N GLY A 5 20.53 6.20 6.89
CA GLY A 5 21.83 6.54 7.47
C GLY A 5 22.73 7.30 6.49
N ASP A 6 23.80 7.90 7.01
CA ASP A 6 24.80 8.66 6.24
C ASP A 6 24.21 9.75 5.33
N GLY A 7 23.21 10.51 5.79
CA GLY A 7 22.53 11.54 5.00
C GLY A 7 21.67 11.01 3.83
N LYS A 8 21.41 9.71 3.77
CA LYS A 8 20.62 9.05 2.73
C LYS A 8 19.18 8.86 3.19
N PHE A 9 18.24 9.23 2.31
CA PHE A 9 16.81 9.11 2.57
C PHE A 9 16.06 8.62 1.33
N THR A 10 14.88 8.02 1.55
CA THR A 10 13.93 7.74 0.46
C THR A 10 12.63 8.51 0.68
N PHE A 11 11.96 8.85 -0.43
CA PHE A 11 10.62 9.41 -0.37
C PHE A 11 9.60 8.39 0.16
N HIS A 12 9.78 7.12 -0.20
CA HIS A 12 8.92 6.06 0.29
C HIS A 12 9.13 5.85 1.80
N PRO A 13 8.07 5.86 2.63
CA PRO A 13 8.18 5.86 4.10
C PRO A 13 8.78 4.57 4.68
N LEU A 14 8.84 3.49 3.90
CA LEU A 14 9.43 2.21 4.30
C LEU A 14 10.76 1.90 3.60
N GLY A 15 11.44 2.90 3.03
CA GLY A 15 12.80 2.76 2.51
C GLY A 15 12.93 2.17 1.11
N TYR A 16 11.85 2.14 0.31
CA TYR A 16 11.89 1.64 -1.06
C TYR A 16 12.24 2.71 -2.07
N ASP A 17 12.84 2.28 -3.17
CA ASP A 17 12.88 3.09 -4.38
C ASP A 17 11.48 3.14 -5.01
N GLN A 18 11.00 4.34 -5.30
CA GLN A 18 9.71 4.57 -5.94
C GLN A 18 9.78 5.81 -6.81
N PRO A 19 9.45 5.74 -8.10
CA PRO A 19 9.44 6.91 -8.95
C PRO A 19 8.43 7.94 -8.46
N LEU A 20 8.80 9.21 -8.53
CA LEU A 20 7.91 10.33 -8.23
C LEU A 20 7.11 10.69 -9.48
N PHE A 21 5.91 11.17 -9.28
CA PHE A 21 4.98 11.56 -10.34
C PHE A 21 4.65 13.04 -10.26
N ASN A 22 4.32 13.66 -11.38
CA ASN A 22 3.70 14.96 -11.36
C ASN A 22 2.20 14.81 -11.07
N PRO A 23 1.64 15.62 -10.14
CA PRO A 23 0.19 15.71 -10.00
C PRO A 23 -0.39 16.33 -11.29
N SER A 24 -1.54 15.80 -11.75
CA SER A 24 -2.22 16.36 -12.90
C SER A 24 -2.63 17.81 -12.65
N GLN A 25 -2.16 18.72 -13.50
CA GLN A 25 -2.55 20.13 -13.46
C GLN A 25 -3.64 20.39 -14.50
N THR A 26 -4.74 21.04 -14.08
CA THR A 26 -5.79 21.44 -15.00
C THR A 26 -5.26 22.49 -15.97
N SER A 27 -5.36 22.25 -17.28
CA SER A 27 -5.04 23.27 -18.28
C SER A 27 -6.03 24.43 -18.20
N GLN A 28 -5.55 25.65 -18.21
CA GLN A 28 -6.44 26.80 -18.41
C GLN A 28 -6.97 26.77 -19.84
N PRO A 29 -8.30 26.93 -20.05
CA PRO A 29 -8.92 26.72 -21.36
C PRO A 29 -8.52 27.80 -22.34
N PHE A 30 -7.54 28.15 -22.80
CA PHE A 30 -7.16 29.13 -23.85
C PHE A 30 -5.69 29.59 -23.86
N SER A 31 -4.80 29.04 -23.06
CA SER A 31 -3.40 29.45 -23.04
C SER A 31 -2.45 28.28 -23.36
N GLY A 32 -2.14 28.09 -24.64
CA GLY A 32 -1.06 27.21 -25.07
C GLY A 32 -1.35 25.72 -24.86
N GLY A 33 -1.02 24.85 -25.76
CA GLY A 33 -1.38 23.42 -25.77
C GLY A 33 -1.09 22.64 -24.48
N LEU A 34 -1.55 21.41 -24.41
CA LEU A 34 -1.28 20.47 -23.31
C LEU A 34 0.24 20.28 -23.13
N THR A 35 0.68 20.29 -21.90
CA THR A 35 2.07 20.02 -21.49
C THR A 35 2.14 18.70 -20.73
N GLU A 36 3.33 18.18 -20.50
CA GLU A 36 3.52 16.98 -19.68
C GLU A 36 2.96 17.10 -18.25
N LEU A 37 2.83 18.33 -17.72
CA LEU A 37 2.24 18.58 -16.40
C LEU A 37 0.70 18.43 -16.38
N ASN A 38 0.05 18.36 -17.51
CA ASN A 38 -1.39 18.16 -17.59
C ASN A 38 -1.80 16.68 -17.51
N VAL A 39 -0.82 15.77 -17.62
CA VAL A 39 -1.05 14.33 -17.56
C VAL A 39 -0.20 13.75 -16.42
N PRO A 40 -0.77 12.93 -15.52
CA PRO A 40 0.01 12.23 -14.52
C PRO A 40 1.10 11.40 -15.21
N GLY A 41 2.33 11.54 -14.76
CA GLY A 41 3.46 10.82 -15.34
C GLY A 41 4.68 10.86 -14.43
N GLU A 42 5.60 9.94 -14.65
CA GLU A 42 6.84 9.88 -13.89
C GLU A 42 7.70 11.13 -14.13
N LEU A 43 8.24 11.67 -13.04
CA LEU A 43 9.16 12.80 -13.11
C LEU A 43 10.50 12.37 -13.68
N ARG A 44 11.08 13.21 -14.53
CA ARG A 44 12.36 12.98 -15.17
C ARG A 44 13.41 13.92 -14.59
N ARG A 45 14.62 13.42 -14.38
CA ARG A 45 15.74 14.19 -13.80
C ARG A 45 16.02 15.49 -14.59
N ARG A 46 16.13 15.42 -15.90
CA ARG A 46 16.59 16.53 -16.74
C ARG A 46 15.68 17.77 -16.69
N PRO A 47 14.35 17.69 -16.87
CA PRO A 47 13.48 18.85 -16.81
C PRO A 47 13.49 19.57 -15.46
N LEU A 48 13.54 18.82 -14.34
CA LEU A 48 13.62 19.38 -13.01
C LEU A 48 14.97 20.07 -12.78
N TYR A 49 16.06 19.42 -13.16
CA TYR A 49 17.40 20.00 -13.07
C TYR A 49 17.50 21.32 -13.85
N ASP A 50 17.05 21.34 -15.11
CA ASP A 50 17.11 22.53 -15.97
C ASP A 50 16.33 23.70 -15.38
N GLU A 51 15.15 23.43 -14.76
CA GLU A 51 14.39 24.49 -14.09
C GLU A 51 15.10 25.03 -12.85
N LEU A 52 15.65 24.17 -11.99
CA LEU A 52 16.39 24.60 -10.79
C LEU A 52 17.61 25.45 -11.14
N ILE A 53 18.38 25.08 -12.16
CA ILE A 53 19.49 25.91 -12.65
C ILE A 53 19.00 27.26 -13.19
N ALA A 54 17.92 27.26 -13.98
CA ALA A 54 17.34 28.50 -14.51
C ALA A 54 16.79 29.42 -13.39
N ARG A 55 16.20 28.83 -12.34
CA ARG A 55 15.71 29.56 -11.17
C ARG A 55 16.85 30.27 -10.44
N ARG A 56 17.93 29.55 -10.11
CA ARG A 56 19.12 30.14 -9.47
C ARG A 56 19.70 31.27 -10.30
N ALA A 57 19.85 31.06 -11.60
CA ALA A 57 20.36 32.09 -12.51
C ALA A 57 19.45 33.32 -12.56
N ALA A 58 18.12 33.14 -12.53
CA ALA A 58 17.16 34.25 -12.49
C ALA A 58 17.27 35.06 -11.18
N LEU A 59 17.34 34.37 -10.04
CA LEU A 59 17.47 35.01 -8.72
C LEU A 59 18.78 35.77 -8.58
N THR A 60 19.89 35.19 -9.02
CA THR A 60 21.21 35.89 -9.07
C THR A 60 21.16 37.11 -9.97
N ALA A 61 20.35 37.13 -11.01
CA ALA A 61 20.14 38.27 -11.89
C ALA A 61 19.04 39.25 -11.42
N GLY A 62 18.46 39.06 -10.23
CA GLY A 62 17.36 39.88 -9.71
C GLY A 62 16.06 39.75 -10.51
N LYS A 63 15.82 38.61 -11.17
CA LYS A 63 14.64 38.33 -11.98
C LYS A 63 13.74 37.33 -11.28
N THR A 64 12.43 37.39 -11.60
CA THR A 64 11.47 36.37 -11.15
C THR A 64 11.77 35.02 -11.83
N PRO A 65 11.97 33.94 -11.09
CA PRO A 65 12.23 32.62 -11.65
C PRO A 65 10.98 32.02 -12.32
N ALA A 66 11.19 31.16 -13.31
CA ALA A 66 10.11 30.35 -13.85
C ALA A 66 9.60 29.36 -12.78
N ALA A 67 8.29 29.08 -12.80
CA ALA A 67 7.60 28.27 -11.80
C ALA A 67 6.77 27.16 -12.49
N ARG A 68 7.44 26.26 -13.17
CA ARG A 68 6.78 25.16 -13.90
C ARG A 68 6.60 23.93 -13.01
N TYR A 69 7.68 23.41 -12.44
CA TYR A 69 7.69 22.27 -11.52
C TYR A 69 7.77 22.71 -10.07
N PHE A 70 8.36 23.85 -9.79
CA PHE A 70 8.61 24.40 -8.45
C PHE A 70 7.92 25.77 -8.25
N GLY A 71 6.61 25.80 -8.54
CA GLY A 71 5.75 26.97 -8.29
C GLY A 71 4.77 26.70 -7.15
N ASP A 72 3.62 27.42 -7.16
CA ASP A 72 2.55 27.28 -6.15
C ASP A 72 2.05 25.83 -5.97
N ARG A 73 2.24 25.01 -6.98
CA ARG A 73 1.96 23.56 -6.96
C ARG A 73 3.22 22.81 -7.29
N ALA A 74 4.19 22.88 -6.39
CA ALA A 74 5.44 22.15 -6.56
C ALA A 74 5.17 20.65 -6.70
N VAL A 75 5.91 19.98 -7.61
CA VAL A 75 5.79 18.53 -7.84
C VAL A 75 6.36 17.73 -6.67
N LEU A 76 7.24 18.33 -5.90
CA LEU A 76 7.76 17.84 -4.64
C LEU A 76 8.16 19.01 -3.73
N THR A 77 8.09 18.81 -2.43
CA THR A 77 8.66 19.71 -1.42
C THR A 77 9.46 18.90 -0.42
N VAL A 78 10.46 19.55 0.18
CA VAL A 78 11.31 18.98 1.23
C VAL A 78 11.34 19.97 2.38
N ALA A 79 11.15 19.50 3.60
CA ALA A 79 11.30 20.28 4.81
C ALA A 79 12.27 19.57 5.77
N ALA A 80 13.20 20.30 6.33
CA ALA A 80 14.18 19.84 7.30
C ALA A 80 13.88 20.46 8.66
N ASP A 81 13.71 19.64 9.70
CA ASP A 81 13.41 20.05 11.09
C ASP A 81 12.24 21.05 11.19
N GLY A 82 11.22 20.84 10.33
CA GLY A 82 10.00 21.66 10.27
C GLY A 82 10.13 22.96 9.48
N LEU A 83 11.25 23.20 8.79
CA LEU A 83 11.46 24.35 7.91
C LEU A 83 11.45 23.87 6.45
N ASP A 84 10.57 24.46 5.64
CA ASP A 84 10.53 24.18 4.20
C ASP A 84 11.81 24.68 3.52
N LEU A 85 12.41 23.84 2.70
CA LEU A 85 13.52 24.23 1.84
C LEU A 85 13.01 24.99 0.62
N GLU A 86 13.74 26.04 0.27
CA GLU A 86 13.49 26.72 -0.99
C GLU A 86 13.89 25.79 -2.17
N PRO A 87 13.16 25.84 -3.30
CA PRO A 87 13.50 24.99 -4.45
C PRO A 87 14.97 25.14 -4.91
N GLU A 88 15.54 26.29 -4.71
CA GLU A 88 16.92 26.64 -5.09
C GLU A 88 17.98 25.91 -4.23
N GLU A 89 17.61 25.44 -3.06
CA GLU A 89 18.47 24.65 -2.16
C GLU A 89 18.47 23.15 -2.56
N ILE A 90 17.57 22.77 -3.49
CA ILE A 90 17.46 21.43 -4.03
C ILE A 90 18.26 21.32 -5.33
N THR A 91 18.99 20.25 -5.53
CA THR A 91 19.55 19.87 -6.83
C THR A 91 19.01 18.50 -7.26
N VAL A 92 19.06 18.21 -8.57
CA VAL A 92 18.58 16.93 -9.12
C VAL A 92 19.74 16.21 -9.80
N CYS A 93 19.95 14.95 -9.43
CA CYS A 93 20.98 14.11 -10.04
C CYS A 93 20.59 12.64 -10.04
N ASP A 94 21.44 11.79 -10.58
CA ASP A 94 21.34 10.33 -10.49
C ASP A 94 21.94 9.86 -9.16
N LEU A 95 21.11 9.28 -8.30
CA LEU A 95 21.53 8.72 -7.01
C LEU A 95 21.55 7.17 -7.01
N THR A 96 21.73 6.54 -8.18
CA THR A 96 21.83 5.08 -8.26
C THR A 96 22.91 4.55 -7.33
N ASP A 97 24.06 5.20 -7.30
CA ASP A 97 25.19 4.82 -6.44
C ASP A 97 25.30 5.66 -5.16
N TRP A 98 24.25 6.42 -4.80
CA TRP A 98 24.25 7.34 -3.67
C TRP A 98 25.40 8.36 -3.69
N ARG A 99 25.75 8.86 -4.88
CA ARG A 99 26.76 9.90 -5.10
C ARG A 99 26.09 11.17 -5.56
N GLY A 100 26.16 12.20 -4.74
CA GLY A 100 25.65 13.53 -5.05
C GLY A 100 26.74 14.47 -5.61
N PRO A 101 26.35 15.60 -6.19
CA PRO A 101 27.26 16.69 -6.49
C PRO A 101 27.76 17.33 -5.20
N THR A 102 28.82 18.14 -5.31
CA THR A 102 29.26 19.01 -4.23
C THR A 102 28.19 20.09 -4.00
N ALA A 103 27.98 20.48 -2.75
CA ALA A 103 27.15 21.61 -2.40
C ALA A 103 27.65 22.88 -3.11
N GLU A 104 26.74 23.61 -3.78
CA GLU A 104 27.09 24.81 -4.55
C GLU A 104 26.42 26.03 -3.91
N PRO A 105 27.21 27.03 -3.46
CA PRO A 105 26.66 28.28 -2.95
C PRO A 105 26.14 29.17 -4.09
N PHE A 106 25.08 29.92 -3.83
CA PHE A 106 24.59 30.98 -4.69
C PHE A 106 24.02 32.14 -3.88
N GLN A 107 24.04 33.35 -4.44
CA GLN A 107 23.51 34.54 -3.80
C GLN A 107 22.26 35.05 -4.51
N ARG A 108 21.30 35.51 -3.73
CA ARG A 108 20.10 36.19 -4.20
C ARG A 108 20.39 37.68 -4.34
N ALA A 109 20.24 38.26 -5.53
CA ALA A 109 20.55 39.67 -5.78
C ALA A 109 19.62 40.67 -5.04
N VAL A 110 18.44 40.21 -4.60
CA VAL A 110 17.41 41.09 -3.99
C VAL A 110 17.73 41.39 -2.52
N ASP A 111 18.25 40.45 -1.78
CA ASP A 111 18.48 40.53 -0.33
C ASP A 111 19.90 40.16 0.09
N GLU A 112 20.78 39.89 -0.89
CA GLU A 112 22.16 39.45 -0.69
C GLU A 112 22.29 38.20 0.21
N SER A 113 21.17 37.45 0.37
CA SER A 113 21.16 36.22 1.18
C SER A 113 21.99 35.12 0.48
N ASP A 114 22.79 34.42 1.27
CA ASP A 114 23.57 33.28 0.84
C ASP A 114 22.72 32.02 0.95
N TYR A 115 22.64 31.29 -0.17
CA TYR A 115 22.02 29.97 -0.26
C TYR A 115 23.05 28.95 -0.70
N THR A 116 22.82 27.72 -0.30
CA THR A 116 23.64 26.59 -0.74
C THR A 116 22.73 25.44 -1.14
N THR A 117 23.10 24.69 -2.18
CA THR A 117 22.40 23.44 -2.47
C THR A 117 22.73 22.42 -1.39
N ILE A 118 21.76 22.08 -0.57
CA ILE A 118 21.94 21.22 0.60
C ILE A 118 21.34 19.83 0.45
N VAL A 119 20.46 19.62 -0.55
CA VAL A 119 19.87 18.32 -0.82
C VAL A 119 19.89 17.97 -2.30
N ALA A 120 20.30 16.75 -2.61
CA ALA A 120 20.19 16.16 -3.95
C ALA A 120 19.00 15.22 -4.00
N VAL A 121 18.21 15.30 -5.07
CA VAL A 121 17.00 14.50 -5.28
C VAL A 121 17.14 13.70 -6.57
N ASP A 122 16.78 12.43 -6.51
CA ASP A 122 16.58 11.58 -7.68
C ASP A 122 15.08 11.24 -7.81
N PRO A 123 14.35 11.93 -8.69
CA PRO A 123 12.91 11.69 -8.83
C PRO A 123 12.56 10.32 -9.47
N VAL A 124 13.50 9.71 -10.19
CA VAL A 124 13.28 8.40 -10.85
C VAL A 124 13.36 7.26 -9.84
N LEU A 125 14.23 7.38 -8.84
CA LEU A 125 14.38 6.39 -7.78
C LEU A 125 13.64 6.78 -6.50
N GLY A 126 13.19 8.04 -6.36
CA GLY A 126 12.60 8.55 -5.13
C GLY A 126 13.62 8.55 -3.99
N ARG A 127 14.84 9.01 -4.27
CA ARG A 127 15.95 9.10 -3.30
C ARG A 127 16.32 10.54 -3.01
N LEU A 128 16.77 10.78 -1.78
CA LEU A 128 17.36 12.04 -1.34
C LEU A 128 18.73 11.77 -0.72
N LEU A 129 19.67 12.66 -1.00
CA LEU A 129 20.96 12.68 -0.36
C LEU A 129 21.20 14.08 0.22
N TRP A 130 21.41 14.16 1.52
CA TRP A 130 21.81 15.38 2.20
C TRP A 130 23.27 15.67 1.90
N LEU A 131 23.59 16.88 1.46
CA LEU A 131 24.91 17.25 0.95
C LEU A 131 25.76 17.99 1.99
N ASP A 132 25.18 18.40 3.11
CA ASP A 132 25.86 19.05 4.20
C ASP A 132 26.26 18.04 5.30
N ASP A 133 27.25 18.38 6.11
CA ASP A 133 27.71 17.56 7.25
C ASP A 133 26.69 17.56 8.40
N ASP A 134 25.87 18.60 8.50
CA ASP A 134 24.79 18.73 9.53
C ASP A 134 23.49 18.13 9.00
N VAL A 135 23.33 16.83 9.20
CA VAL A 135 22.14 16.08 8.73
C VAL A 135 20.96 16.35 9.65
N PRO A 136 19.77 16.74 9.13
CA PRO A 136 18.60 17.04 9.95
C PRO A 136 18.09 15.81 10.72
N ASP A 137 17.56 16.04 11.91
CA ASP A 137 16.93 15.01 12.74
C ASP A 137 15.64 14.49 12.11
N ALA A 138 14.88 15.37 11.46
CA ALA A 138 13.61 15.06 10.80
C ALA A 138 13.53 15.64 9.39
N LEU A 139 13.39 14.77 8.38
CA LEU A 139 13.16 15.16 7.00
C LEU A 139 11.74 14.80 6.58
N GLN A 140 10.95 15.82 6.23
CA GLN A 140 9.60 15.66 5.70
C GLN A 140 9.59 15.92 4.20
N VAL A 141 8.76 15.17 3.46
CA VAL A 141 8.63 15.30 2.01
C VAL A 141 7.16 15.24 1.62
N SER A 142 6.76 16.06 0.64
CA SER A 142 5.48 15.91 -0.04
C SER A 142 5.74 15.57 -1.50
N TYR A 143 5.04 14.60 -2.03
CA TYR A 143 5.24 14.10 -3.39
C TYR A 143 4.01 13.35 -3.89
N SER A 144 3.94 13.13 -5.20
CA SER A 144 2.95 12.23 -5.80
C SER A 144 3.63 10.95 -6.26
N TYR A 145 2.90 9.84 -6.18
CA TYR A 145 3.36 8.53 -6.66
C TYR A 145 2.26 7.87 -7.51
N GLY A 146 2.65 6.92 -8.33
CA GLY A 146 1.70 6.12 -9.11
C GLY A 146 1.08 5.00 -8.29
N ALA A 147 -0.19 4.74 -8.52
CA ALA A 147 -0.91 3.60 -7.95
C ALA A 147 -1.71 2.88 -9.05
N PRO A 148 -1.96 1.57 -8.94
CA PRO A 148 -2.70 0.82 -9.96
C PRO A 148 -4.21 1.12 -9.98
N GLY A 149 -4.69 2.02 -9.14
CA GLY A 149 -6.09 2.37 -8.93
C GLY A 149 -6.41 2.43 -7.44
N ASP A 150 -7.69 2.31 -7.08
CA ASP A 150 -8.14 2.28 -5.68
C ASP A 150 -7.89 0.90 -5.06
N LEU A 151 -6.63 0.49 -5.04
CA LEU A 151 -6.14 -0.80 -4.59
C LEU A 151 -4.97 -0.61 -3.64
N GLY A 152 -4.96 -1.38 -2.55
CA GLY A 152 -3.94 -1.25 -1.50
C GLY A 152 -4.13 -0.03 -0.61
N GLY A 153 -3.17 0.26 0.26
CA GLY A 153 -3.13 1.48 1.06
C GLY A 153 -2.86 2.70 0.18
N GLY A 154 -3.81 3.63 0.08
CA GLY A 154 -3.68 4.80 -0.76
C GLY A 154 -4.55 5.97 -0.28
N PRO A 155 -4.20 7.22 -0.65
CA PRO A 155 -4.93 8.42 -0.27
C PRO A 155 -6.15 8.68 -1.18
N TYR A 156 -6.91 7.66 -1.50
CA TYR A 156 -8.15 7.74 -2.28
C TYR A 156 -9.39 7.65 -1.39
N ASP A 157 -10.56 7.86 -1.97
CA ASP A 157 -11.82 7.86 -1.23
C ASP A 157 -12.25 6.44 -0.81
N ARG A 158 -12.23 6.18 0.49
CA ARG A 158 -12.59 4.91 1.10
C ARG A 158 -13.80 5.01 2.02
N ARG A 159 -14.60 6.07 1.91
CA ARG A 159 -15.75 6.31 2.81
C ARG A 159 -16.71 5.15 2.91
N GLN A 160 -16.90 4.39 1.83
CA GLN A 160 -17.76 3.21 1.83
C GLN A 160 -17.19 2.03 2.63
N ALA A 161 -15.87 2.00 2.83
CA ALA A 161 -15.19 0.95 3.59
C ALA A 161 -14.82 1.39 5.01
N ALA A 162 -14.95 2.68 5.35
CA ALA A 162 -14.63 3.21 6.68
C ALA A 162 -15.68 2.74 7.71
N ALA A 163 -15.21 2.32 8.88
CA ALA A 163 -16.06 1.84 9.96
C ALA A 163 -16.70 2.97 10.77
N TRP A 164 -16.06 4.14 10.81
CA TRP A 164 -16.50 5.31 11.57
C TRP A 164 -16.12 6.59 10.84
N GLY A 165 -16.93 7.63 10.99
CA GLY A 165 -16.87 8.91 10.29
C GLY A 165 -15.51 9.57 10.22
N SER A 166 -14.68 9.12 9.32
CA SER A 166 -13.51 9.87 8.89
C SER A 166 -13.95 11.26 8.44
N GLN A 167 -13.24 12.29 8.85
CA GLN A 167 -13.64 13.69 8.62
C GLN A 167 -14.04 13.94 7.17
N GLY A 168 -15.31 14.36 6.96
CA GLY A 168 -15.88 14.70 5.64
C GLY A 168 -16.50 13.52 4.87
N GLY A 169 -16.58 12.34 5.42
CA GLY A 169 -17.29 11.19 4.85
C GLY A 169 -18.60 10.92 5.59
N ALA A 170 -19.68 10.65 4.87
CA ALA A 170 -20.81 10.00 5.46
C ALA A 170 -20.33 8.68 6.06
N SER A 171 -20.55 8.46 7.35
CA SER A 171 -20.52 7.12 7.92
C SER A 171 -21.32 6.21 6.98
N ARG A 172 -20.92 4.96 6.82
CA ARG A 172 -21.86 3.94 6.30
C ARG A 172 -23.18 4.24 6.99
N ASP A 173 -24.23 4.55 6.22
CA ASP A 173 -25.54 4.83 6.76
C ASP A 173 -25.94 3.71 7.72
N LEU A 174 -25.69 3.94 9.01
CA LEU A 174 -26.05 3.06 10.10
C LEU A 174 -27.51 3.33 10.55
N GLU A 175 -28.25 4.07 9.74
CA GLU A 175 -29.64 4.48 10.02
C GLU A 175 -30.68 3.43 9.64
N ALA A 176 -30.46 2.19 9.79
CA ALA A 176 -31.59 1.28 9.70
C ALA A 176 -31.34 -0.02 10.44
N ASP A 177 -31.39 -0.01 11.73
CA ASP A 177 -32.11 -1.01 12.50
C ASP A 177 -31.84 -0.84 13.99
N THR A 178 -32.87 -0.51 14.71
CA THR A 178 -32.88 -0.36 16.16
C THR A 178 -32.81 -1.70 16.92
N VAL A 179 -32.45 -2.77 16.25
CA VAL A 179 -32.23 -4.08 16.87
C VAL A 179 -30.72 -4.39 16.78
N ALA A 180 -30.01 -4.10 17.88
CA ALA A 180 -28.61 -4.52 18.14
C ALA A 180 -27.72 -4.47 16.87
N ASN A 181 -27.46 -3.25 16.40
CA ASN A 181 -26.53 -3.07 15.28
C ASN A 181 -25.14 -3.56 15.74
N PRO A 182 -24.62 -4.69 15.21
CA PRO A 182 -23.31 -5.21 15.60
C PRO A 182 -22.15 -4.29 15.12
N TYR A 183 -22.48 -3.17 14.48
CA TYR A 183 -21.58 -2.16 13.97
C TYR A 183 -21.49 -0.90 14.84
N LEU A 184 -22.25 -0.79 15.92
CA LEU A 184 -22.07 0.29 16.89
C LEU A 184 -20.73 0.11 17.59
N LEU A 185 -19.82 1.04 17.31
CA LEU A 185 -18.53 1.13 17.96
C LEU A 185 -18.67 2.08 19.14
N GLU A 186 -18.24 1.63 20.30
CA GLU A 186 -18.45 2.32 21.57
C GLU A 186 -17.37 3.36 21.83
N GLN A 187 -16.18 3.15 21.25
CA GLN A 187 -15.03 4.04 21.43
C GLN A 187 -14.39 4.38 20.09
N HIS A 188 -13.93 5.62 19.98
CA HIS A 188 -13.13 6.10 18.86
C HIS A 188 -11.88 6.81 19.41
N ILE A 189 -10.70 6.43 18.95
CA ILE A 189 -9.42 6.98 19.39
C ILE A 189 -8.66 7.49 18.17
N HIS A 190 -8.33 8.77 18.14
CA HIS A 190 -7.54 9.37 17.06
C HIS A 190 -6.04 9.34 17.33
N VAL A 191 -5.25 8.98 16.32
CA VAL A 191 -3.77 8.95 16.35
C VAL A 191 -3.23 9.80 15.16
N PRO A 192 -2.32 10.75 15.39
CA PRO A 192 -2.07 11.41 16.67
C PRO A 192 -3.23 12.33 17.03
N GLY A 193 -3.51 12.49 18.29
CA GLY A 193 -4.60 13.34 18.76
C GLY A 193 -4.94 12.99 20.19
N GLU A 194 -5.90 12.10 20.37
CA GLU A 194 -6.27 11.57 21.71
C GLU A 194 -5.18 10.62 22.25
N ALA A 195 -4.52 9.87 21.35
CA ALA A 195 -3.35 9.07 21.69
C ALA A 195 -2.16 9.47 20.77
N PRO A 196 -0.97 9.72 21.32
CA PRO A 196 0.21 10.08 20.53
C PRO A 196 0.67 8.97 19.58
N THR A 197 0.54 7.71 20.00
CA THR A 197 0.98 6.54 19.23
C THR A 197 -0.10 5.44 19.22
N LEU A 198 0.06 4.46 18.33
CA LEU A 198 -0.81 3.28 18.33
C LEU A 198 -0.70 2.49 19.65
N ALA A 199 0.49 2.40 20.25
CA ALA A 199 0.67 1.71 21.52
C ALA A 199 -0.13 2.39 22.64
N ASP A 200 -0.14 3.74 22.69
CA ASP A 200 -0.93 4.51 23.65
C ASP A 200 -2.44 4.33 23.41
N ALA A 201 -2.86 4.29 22.13
CA ALA A 201 -4.26 4.03 21.77
C ALA A 201 -4.73 2.63 22.20
N LEU A 202 -3.91 1.62 21.98
CA LEU A 202 -4.19 0.25 22.43
C LEU A 202 -4.22 0.13 23.97
N GLN A 203 -3.35 0.85 24.66
CA GLN A 203 -3.38 0.91 26.14
C GLN A 203 -4.66 1.60 26.62
N THR A 204 -5.07 2.71 26.00
CA THR A 204 -6.31 3.41 26.32
C THR A 204 -7.55 2.50 26.11
N TRP A 205 -7.52 1.71 25.05
CA TRP A 205 -8.55 0.72 24.76
C TRP A 205 -8.58 -0.39 25.83
N ALA A 206 -7.41 -0.88 26.24
CA ALA A 206 -7.30 -1.89 27.29
C ALA A 206 -7.77 -1.36 28.65
N ASP A 207 -7.40 -0.12 29.01
CA ASP A 207 -7.82 0.53 30.28
C ASP A 207 -9.34 0.75 30.35
N ALA A 208 -10.01 0.82 29.20
CA ALA A 208 -11.47 0.90 29.08
C ALA A 208 -12.19 -0.48 29.08
N ASP A 209 -11.48 -1.57 29.39
CA ASP A 209 -12.01 -2.95 29.39
C ASP A 209 -12.44 -3.43 27.99
N PHE A 210 -11.69 -3.04 26.96
CA PHE A 210 -11.81 -3.51 25.58
C PHE A 210 -13.19 -3.35 24.93
N PRO A 211 -13.82 -2.18 24.96
CA PRO A 211 -15.07 -1.96 24.24
C PRO A 211 -14.89 -2.12 22.74
N SER A 212 -15.97 -2.23 21.98
CA SER A 212 -15.89 -2.15 20.52
C SER A 212 -15.29 -0.81 20.11
N CYS A 213 -14.15 -0.83 19.42
CA CYS A 213 -13.30 0.36 19.23
C CYS A 213 -12.85 0.55 17.78
N VAL A 214 -12.73 1.83 17.39
CA VAL A 214 -11.96 2.28 16.22
C VAL A 214 -10.76 3.07 16.66
N ILE A 215 -9.59 2.70 16.18
CA ILE A 215 -8.37 3.51 16.25
C ILE A 215 -8.12 4.07 14.85
N GLU A 216 -8.16 5.39 14.70
CA GLU A 216 -8.07 6.06 13.41
C GLU A 216 -6.83 6.95 13.30
N PHE A 217 -6.02 6.70 12.26
CA PHE A 217 -4.88 7.56 11.91
C PHE A 217 -5.32 8.75 11.07
N GLY A 218 -5.05 9.96 11.56
CA GLY A 218 -5.45 11.22 10.92
C GLY A 218 -4.42 11.83 9.97
N ASP A 219 -3.26 11.17 9.75
CA ASP A 219 -2.15 11.71 8.97
C ASP A 219 -1.53 10.68 8.00
N ASN A 220 -0.49 11.13 7.27
CA ASN A 220 0.30 10.28 6.37
C ASN A 220 1.71 9.97 6.93
N ALA A 221 1.89 10.11 8.25
CA ALA A 221 3.18 9.88 8.87
C ALA A 221 3.54 8.38 8.93
N THR A 222 4.78 8.08 9.28
CA THR A 222 5.21 6.74 9.63
C THR A 222 5.06 6.56 11.14
N HIS A 223 4.25 5.59 11.52
CA HIS A 223 4.00 5.22 12.90
C HIS A 223 4.66 3.89 13.23
N ALA A 224 5.24 3.80 14.41
CA ALA A 224 5.75 2.53 14.91
C ALA A 224 4.57 1.60 15.26
N LEU A 225 4.61 0.36 14.76
CA LEU A 225 3.75 -0.70 15.24
C LEU A 225 4.34 -1.31 16.52
N PRO A 226 3.51 -1.61 17.53
CA PRO A 226 3.97 -2.44 18.64
C PRO A 226 4.30 -3.85 18.13
N ALA A 227 5.18 -4.55 18.83
CA ALA A 227 5.52 -5.94 18.50
C ALA A 227 4.30 -6.88 18.63
N GLU A 228 3.31 -6.50 19.45
CA GLU A 228 2.12 -7.28 19.72
C GLU A 228 0.86 -6.41 19.80
N ILE A 229 -0.25 -6.89 19.22
CA ILE A 229 -1.60 -6.41 19.46
C ILE A 229 -2.37 -7.54 20.16
N ALA A 230 -2.57 -7.38 21.49
CA ALA A 230 -3.34 -8.33 22.28
C ALA A 230 -4.83 -7.95 22.20
N LEU A 231 -5.65 -8.83 21.63
CA LEU A 231 -7.09 -8.62 21.51
C LEU A 231 -7.78 -9.06 22.82
N GLY A 232 -8.41 -8.12 23.52
CA GLY A 232 -9.18 -8.37 24.74
C GLY A 232 -10.68 -8.28 24.56
N GLY A 233 -11.14 -7.72 23.43
CA GLY A 233 -12.56 -7.48 23.16
C GLY A 233 -13.05 -8.14 21.87
N ASP A 234 -14.34 -8.00 21.62
CA ASP A 234 -15.00 -8.64 20.47
C ASP A 234 -14.77 -7.90 19.15
N ARG A 235 -14.39 -6.61 19.18
CA ARG A 235 -14.22 -5.85 17.95
C ARG A 235 -13.20 -4.73 18.06
N LEU A 236 -12.19 -4.81 17.21
CA LEU A 236 -11.21 -3.74 17.00
C LEU A 236 -11.11 -3.41 15.51
N VAL A 237 -11.16 -2.11 15.19
CA VAL A 237 -10.85 -1.58 13.86
C VAL A 237 -9.66 -0.66 13.97
N ILE A 238 -8.64 -0.89 13.17
CA ILE A 238 -7.49 0.02 13.02
C ILE A 238 -7.54 0.54 11.59
N GLN A 239 -7.77 1.84 11.43
CA GLN A 239 -7.98 2.41 10.10
C GLN A 239 -7.24 3.73 9.90
N ALA A 240 -7.04 4.07 8.63
CA ALA A 240 -6.66 5.43 8.24
C ALA A 240 -7.91 6.29 8.02
N ALA A 241 -7.85 7.57 8.32
CA ALA A 241 -8.85 8.54 7.91
C ALA A 241 -8.98 8.57 6.39
N ASN A 242 -10.13 9.01 5.88
CA ASN A 242 -10.36 9.08 4.45
C ASN A 242 -9.35 10.02 3.77
N GLY A 243 -8.77 9.57 2.65
CA GLY A 243 -7.75 10.33 1.94
C GLY A 243 -6.36 10.31 2.60
N GLN A 244 -6.17 9.55 3.68
CA GLN A 244 -4.88 9.36 4.34
C GLN A 244 -4.30 7.97 4.06
N ARG A 245 -2.96 7.88 4.13
CA ARG A 245 -2.20 6.63 4.00
C ARG A 245 -1.07 6.59 5.03
N PRO A 246 -1.35 6.37 6.31
CA PRO A 246 -0.30 6.15 7.30
C PRO A 246 0.54 4.94 6.94
N ALA A 247 1.84 5.03 7.18
CA ALA A 247 2.73 3.89 7.09
C ALA A 247 2.96 3.33 8.49
N LEU A 248 2.70 2.05 8.66
CA LEU A 248 2.92 1.35 9.91
C LEU A 248 4.17 0.47 9.76
N SER A 249 5.21 0.74 10.53
CA SER A 249 6.47 0.00 10.48
C SER A 249 6.62 -0.87 11.72
N VAL A 250 6.80 -2.17 11.52
CA VAL A 250 7.24 -3.09 12.57
C VAL A 250 8.77 -3.18 12.58
N ASP A 251 9.34 -3.59 13.68
CA ASP A 251 10.75 -3.99 13.70
C ASP A 251 10.96 -5.36 13.02
N ALA A 252 12.19 -5.83 12.97
CA ALA A 252 12.54 -7.05 12.24
C ALA A 252 11.83 -8.34 12.73
N ALA A 253 11.20 -8.31 13.90
CA ALA A 253 10.49 -9.47 14.47
C ALA A 253 9.06 -9.62 13.92
N GLY A 254 8.52 -8.58 13.26
CA GLY A 254 7.15 -8.55 12.77
C GLY A 254 6.12 -8.21 13.86
N LEU A 255 4.84 -8.14 13.43
CA LEU A 255 3.69 -7.91 14.30
C LEU A 255 3.07 -9.25 14.71
N THR A 256 2.86 -9.48 16.00
CA THR A 256 2.03 -10.58 16.49
C THR A 256 0.65 -10.08 16.90
N ILE A 257 -0.40 -10.71 16.40
CA ILE A 257 -1.78 -10.52 16.85
C ILE A 257 -2.15 -11.71 17.72
N SER A 258 -2.43 -11.44 19.00
CA SER A 258 -2.67 -12.47 20.02
C SER A 258 -3.97 -12.26 20.79
N GLY A 259 -4.31 -13.16 21.70
CA GLY A 259 -5.54 -13.09 22.50
C GLY A 259 -6.80 -13.41 21.70
N GLY A 260 -7.86 -12.63 21.93
CA GLY A 260 -9.13 -12.76 21.23
C GLY A 260 -10.03 -13.89 21.75
N SER A 261 -11.06 -14.19 20.97
CA SER A 261 -12.05 -15.23 21.20
C SER A 261 -12.65 -15.71 19.89
N GLU A 262 -13.42 -16.78 19.91
CA GLU A 262 -14.17 -17.27 18.73
C GLU A 262 -15.21 -16.26 18.18
N HIS A 263 -15.43 -15.13 18.84
CA HIS A 263 -16.30 -14.03 18.43
C HIS A 263 -15.53 -12.77 18.04
N ALA A 264 -14.25 -12.70 18.39
CA ALA A 264 -13.41 -11.52 18.15
C ALA A 264 -13.25 -11.24 16.64
N ARG A 265 -13.26 -9.94 16.30
CA ARG A 265 -13.11 -9.45 14.92
C ARG A 265 -12.08 -8.34 14.88
N LEU A 266 -11.14 -8.46 13.98
CA LEU A 266 -10.16 -7.42 13.70
C LEU A 266 -10.29 -6.95 12.26
N THR A 267 -10.35 -5.64 12.07
CA THR A 267 -10.32 -5.00 10.74
C THR A 267 -9.14 -4.06 10.64
N LEU A 268 -8.32 -4.23 9.62
CA LEU A 268 -7.26 -3.30 9.21
C LEU A 268 -7.69 -2.62 7.92
N ASN A 269 -7.72 -1.27 7.87
CA ASN A 269 -8.28 -0.56 6.72
C ASN A 269 -7.46 0.66 6.31
N GLY A 270 -7.00 0.69 5.07
CA GLY A 270 -6.35 1.85 4.45
C GLY A 270 -4.89 2.05 4.83
N LEU A 271 -4.22 1.02 5.29
CA LEU A 271 -2.89 1.08 5.89
C LEU A 271 -1.80 0.58 4.94
N LEU A 272 -0.63 1.19 5.03
CA LEU A 272 0.60 0.65 4.47
C LEU A 272 1.39 0.00 5.61
N ILE A 273 1.46 -1.33 5.61
CA ILE A 273 2.06 -2.10 6.71
C ILE A 273 3.37 -2.72 6.23
N GLY A 274 4.48 -2.37 6.90
CA GLY A 274 5.80 -2.91 6.62
C GLY A 274 6.17 -4.02 7.59
N GLY A 275 6.50 -5.21 7.07
CA GLY A 275 6.94 -6.38 7.83
C GLY A 275 5.88 -7.50 7.89
N ASP A 276 6.23 -8.56 8.61
CA ASP A 276 5.40 -9.76 8.72
C ASP A 276 4.29 -9.59 9.77
N ILE A 277 3.16 -10.26 9.53
CA ILE A 277 2.04 -10.35 10.49
C ILE A 277 1.85 -11.82 10.87
N ASN A 278 1.96 -12.12 12.17
CA ASN A 278 1.72 -13.44 12.72
C ASN A 278 0.44 -13.43 13.57
N VAL A 279 -0.57 -14.19 13.18
CA VAL A 279 -1.86 -14.29 13.87
C VAL A 279 -1.89 -15.55 14.71
N THR A 280 -1.72 -15.36 16.02
CA THR A 280 -1.87 -16.41 17.03
C THR A 280 -3.20 -16.28 17.79
N ALA A 281 -3.91 -15.17 17.58
CA ALA A 281 -5.20 -14.85 18.18
C ALA A 281 -6.28 -15.85 17.76
N GLU A 282 -7.25 -16.09 18.62
CA GLU A 282 -8.50 -16.73 18.25
C GLU A 282 -9.49 -15.69 17.70
N LEU A 283 -9.98 -15.86 16.49
CA LEU A 283 -10.78 -14.87 15.78
C LEU A 283 -11.94 -15.52 15.02
N ALA A 284 -13.08 -14.83 14.98
CA ALA A 284 -14.16 -15.10 14.03
C ALA A 284 -13.84 -14.54 12.65
N SER A 285 -13.29 -13.32 12.55
CA SER A 285 -12.85 -12.74 11.28
C SER A 285 -11.61 -11.84 11.42
N LEU A 286 -10.76 -11.90 10.40
CA LEU A 286 -9.70 -10.92 10.14
C LEU A 286 -9.97 -10.31 8.77
N GLU A 287 -10.28 -9.03 8.74
CA GLU A 287 -10.53 -8.28 7.52
C GLU A 287 -9.38 -7.31 7.24
N ILE A 288 -8.76 -7.43 6.08
CA ILE A 288 -7.70 -6.53 5.61
C ILE A 288 -8.22 -5.86 4.34
N VAL A 289 -8.54 -4.57 4.47
CA VAL A 289 -9.29 -3.83 3.44
C VAL A 289 -8.47 -2.62 3.01
N HIS A 290 -8.30 -2.43 1.71
CA HIS A 290 -7.52 -1.30 1.18
C HIS A 290 -6.12 -1.16 1.84
N CYS A 291 -5.46 -2.27 2.12
CA CYS A 291 -4.14 -2.28 2.74
C CYS A 291 -3.06 -2.71 1.74
N THR A 292 -1.84 -2.28 1.99
CA THR A 292 -0.66 -2.82 1.33
C THR A 292 0.27 -3.39 2.38
N LEU A 293 0.54 -4.68 2.30
CA LEU A 293 1.53 -5.37 3.13
C LEU A 293 2.83 -5.49 2.33
N VAL A 294 3.89 -4.87 2.80
CA VAL A 294 5.18 -4.85 2.13
C VAL A 294 6.27 -5.43 3.02
N ARG A 295 7.23 -6.10 2.41
CA ARG A 295 8.45 -6.50 3.10
C ARG A 295 9.25 -5.25 3.51
N LEU A 296 10.02 -5.33 4.57
CA LEU A 296 11.01 -4.30 4.87
C LEU A 296 12.28 -4.53 4.03
N PRO A 297 13.05 -3.48 3.68
CA PRO A 297 14.30 -3.63 2.97
C PRO A 297 15.24 -4.61 3.66
N GLY A 298 15.81 -5.55 2.88
CA GLY A 298 16.70 -6.59 3.39
C GLY A 298 16.03 -7.80 4.01
N GLN A 299 14.69 -7.82 4.11
CA GLN A 299 13.89 -8.97 4.51
C GLN A 299 13.40 -9.78 3.29
N GLY A 300 12.88 -10.98 3.53
CA GLY A 300 12.19 -11.81 2.53
C GLY A 300 10.85 -11.22 2.08
N GLU A 301 9.98 -12.06 1.52
CA GLU A 301 8.61 -11.69 1.17
C GLU A 301 7.82 -11.27 2.42
N ALA A 302 6.94 -10.26 2.31
CA ALA A 302 6.00 -9.95 3.39
C ALA A 302 5.05 -11.14 3.60
N ARG A 303 4.79 -11.51 4.83
CA ARG A 303 4.01 -12.70 5.18
C ARG A 303 2.87 -12.36 6.11
N LEU A 304 1.74 -13.00 5.87
CA LEU A 304 0.65 -13.12 6.82
C LEU A 304 0.54 -14.60 7.20
N ASP A 305 1.00 -14.92 8.39
CA ASP A 305 1.00 -16.27 8.94
C ASP A 305 -0.12 -16.45 9.97
N VAL A 306 -0.96 -17.47 9.81
CA VAL A 306 -1.98 -17.83 10.81
C VAL A 306 -1.57 -19.13 11.48
N THR A 307 -1.19 -19.06 12.74
CA THR A 307 -0.64 -20.20 13.49
C THR A 307 -1.47 -20.66 14.68
N GLY A 308 -2.53 -19.91 15.02
CA GLY A 308 -3.41 -20.18 16.17
C GLY A 308 -4.51 -21.20 15.89
N PRO A 309 -5.29 -21.59 16.90
CA PRO A 309 -6.43 -22.49 16.79
C PRO A 309 -7.65 -21.76 16.19
N ASN A 310 -7.62 -21.48 14.89
CA ASN A 310 -8.53 -20.59 14.19
C ASN A 310 -9.54 -21.34 13.28
N ALA A 311 -10.12 -22.45 13.73
CA ALA A 311 -11.04 -23.25 12.92
C ALA A 311 -12.31 -22.49 12.45
N LYS A 312 -12.64 -21.36 13.10
CA LYS A 312 -13.79 -20.52 12.74
C LYS A 312 -13.39 -19.24 12.01
N LEU A 313 -12.09 -18.98 11.85
CA LEU A 313 -11.61 -17.74 11.25
C LEU A 313 -11.98 -17.66 9.77
N ASP A 314 -12.68 -16.60 9.40
CA ASP A 314 -12.81 -16.11 8.04
C ASP A 314 -11.76 -15.04 7.79
N LEU A 315 -10.77 -15.33 6.91
CA LEU A 315 -9.75 -14.39 6.49
C LEU A 315 -10.22 -13.69 5.21
N ILE A 316 -10.36 -12.38 5.25
CA ILE A 316 -10.88 -11.57 4.14
C ILE A 316 -9.85 -10.52 3.75
N LEU A 317 -9.39 -10.56 2.50
CA LEU A 317 -8.60 -9.51 1.87
C LEU A 317 -9.45 -8.87 0.77
N ASP A 318 -9.75 -7.59 0.90
CA ASP A 318 -10.50 -6.82 -0.09
C ASP A 318 -9.69 -5.59 -0.53
N ARG A 319 -9.50 -5.43 -1.84
CA ARG A 319 -8.68 -4.36 -2.43
C ARG A 319 -7.32 -4.21 -1.76
N THR A 320 -6.67 -5.33 -1.52
CA THR A 320 -5.42 -5.42 -0.76
C THR A 320 -4.29 -5.90 -1.66
N ILE A 321 -3.10 -5.37 -1.46
CA ILE A 321 -1.86 -5.89 -2.03
C ILE A 321 -1.09 -6.55 -0.88
N ALA A 322 -0.78 -7.82 -1.01
CA ALA A 322 -0.05 -8.56 0.01
C ALA A 322 1.01 -9.49 -0.62
N GLY A 323 1.91 -9.97 0.21
CA GLY A 323 2.84 -11.03 -0.16
C GLY A 323 2.24 -12.42 0.09
N ALA A 324 2.95 -13.22 0.86
CA ALA A 324 2.60 -14.62 1.10
C ALA A 324 1.51 -14.78 2.19
N LEU A 325 0.50 -15.61 1.92
CA LEU A 325 -0.46 -16.04 2.93
C LEU A 325 -0.13 -17.50 3.34
N ARG A 326 0.18 -17.70 4.61
CA ARG A 326 0.43 -19.00 5.23
C ARG A 326 -0.69 -19.32 6.19
N VAL A 327 -1.65 -20.07 5.71
CA VAL A 327 -2.93 -20.31 6.38
C VAL A 327 -3.26 -21.79 6.39
N PRO A 328 -3.46 -22.40 7.56
CA PRO A 328 -3.70 -23.83 7.66
C PRO A 328 -5.08 -24.19 7.08
N ALA A 329 -5.18 -25.43 6.57
CA ALA A 329 -6.44 -25.96 6.01
C ALA A 329 -7.62 -26.00 7.01
N THR A 330 -7.33 -25.79 8.28
CA THR A 330 -8.34 -25.82 9.36
C THR A 330 -9.14 -24.51 9.48
N LEU A 331 -8.73 -23.42 8.84
CA LEU A 331 -9.53 -22.20 8.82
C LEU A 331 -10.89 -22.43 8.14
N SER A 332 -11.88 -21.63 8.51
CA SER A 332 -13.20 -21.62 7.88
C SER A 332 -13.09 -21.29 6.39
N SER A 333 -12.51 -20.16 6.06
CA SER A 333 -12.33 -19.73 4.67
C SER A 333 -11.26 -18.66 4.48
N VAL A 334 -10.81 -18.52 3.22
CA VAL A 334 -10.08 -17.35 2.71
C VAL A 334 -10.89 -16.71 1.59
N THR A 335 -11.15 -15.42 1.69
CA THR A 335 -11.81 -14.62 0.65
C THR A 335 -10.85 -13.57 0.12
N LEU A 336 -10.62 -13.56 -1.20
CA LEU A 336 -9.82 -12.56 -1.90
C LEU A 336 -10.71 -11.83 -2.91
N ARG A 337 -10.86 -10.49 -2.76
CA ARG A 337 -11.58 -9.65 -3.71
C ARG A 337 -10.71 -8.49 -4.14
N ASP A 338 -10.65 -8.24 -5.44
CA ASP A 338 -9.84 -7.14 -5.99
C ASP A 338 -8.42 -7.10 -5.37
N THR A 339 -7.75 -8.25 -5.24
CA THR A 339 -6.55 -8.43 -4.40
C THR A 339 -5.39 -8.94 -5.25
N ILE A 340 -4.18 -8.46 -4.95
CA ILE A 340 -2.94 -8.97 -5.54
C ILE A 340 -2.12 -9.66 -4.45
N LEU A 341 -1.70 -10.91 -4.72
CA LEU A 341 -0.72 -11.61 -3.92
C LEU A 341 0.57 -11.77 -4.70
N ASP A 342 1.64 -11.13 -4.21
CA ASP A 342 2.97 -11.13 -4.84
C ASP A 342 3.99 -11.87 -3.96
N ALA A 343 4.10 -13.18 -4.20
CA ALA A 343 5.02 -14.06 -3.52
C ALA A 343 5.24 -15.34 -4.34
N ALA A 344 6.38 -16.00 -4.18
CA ALA A 344 6.68 -17.26 -4.88
C ALA A 344 5.67 -18.37 -4.55
N THR A 345 5.21 -18.45 -3.30
CA THR A 345 4.01 -19.17 -2.89
C THR A 345 3.00 -18.14 -2.35
N ALA A 346 1.99 -17.83 -3.13
CA ALA A 346 1.03 -16.78 -2.80
C ALA A 346 0.05 -17.22 -1.70
N LEU A 347 -0.46 -18.47 -1.75
CA LEU A 347 -1.45 -18.98 -0.79
C LEU A 347 -1.28 -20.48 -0.57
N ALA A 348 -0.91 -20.89 0.63
CA ALA A 348 -0.83 -22.29 1.06
C ALA A 348 -0.71 -22.38 2.59
N ALA A 349 -0.66 -23.60 3.13
CA ALA A 349 -0.33 -23.79 4.54
C ALA A 349 1.17 -23.71 4.82
N ASN A 350 2.04 -23.89 3.81
CA ASN A 350 3.48 -23.88 3.94
C ASN A 350 4.18 -23.22 2.74
N ASP A 351 5.50 -23.00 2.85
CA ASP A 351 6.28 -22.22 1.89
C ASP A 351 6.45 -22.89 0.51
N ASP A 352 6.48 -24.20 0.44
CA ASP A 352 6.65 -24.97 -0.79
C ASP A 352 5.33 -25.36 -1.46
N ALA A 353 4.19 -24.92 -0.91
CA ALA A 353 2.84 -25.23 -1.37
C ALA A 353 2.53 -26.75 -1.42
N THR A 354 3.20 -27.56 -0.59
CA THR A 354 2.91 -29.01 -0.50
C THR A 354 1.71 -29.32 0.40
N GLN A 355 1.34 -28.38 1.29
CA GLN A 355 0.19 -28.50 2.17
C GLN A 355 -0.88 -27.48 1.79
N PRO A 356 -2.15 -27.92 1.66
CA PRO A 356 -3.22 -27.02 1.26
C PRO A 356 -3.58 -26.01 2.35
N GLY A 357 -3.87 -24.80 1.94
CA GLY A 357 -4.62 -23.83 2.72
C GLY A 357 -6.11 -24.18 2.79
N PRO A 358 -6.94 -23.32 3.40
CA PRO A 358 -8.37 -23.55 3.61
C PRO A 358 -9.18 -23.43 2.31
N PRO A 359 -10.51 -23.64 2.35
CA PRO A 359 -11.40 -23.31 1.24
C PRO A 359 -11.24 -21.82 0.85
N ALA A 360 -11.14 -21.56 -0.46
CA ALA A 360 -10.88 -20.21 -0.97
C ALA A 360 -11.98 -19.74 -1.94
N PHE A 361 -12.39 -18.48 -1.76
CA PHE A 361 -13.26 -17.72 -2.66
C PHE A 361 -12.46 -16.54 -3.25
N MET A 362 -12.44 -16.41 -4.58
CA MET A 362 -11.63 -15.40 -5.25
C MET A 362 -12.43 -14.69 -6.34
N GLU A 363 -12.46 -13.37 -6.30
CA GLU A 363 -13.03 -12.51 -7.35
C GLU A 363 -12.03 -11.42 -7.74
N ARG A 364 -11.74 -11.28 -9.03
CA ARG A 364 -10.81 -10.27 -9.55
C ARG A 364 -9.47 -10.24 -8.80
N ALA A 365 -8.98 -11.43 -8.44
CA ALA A 365 -7.71 -11.60 -7.74
C ALA A 365 -6.58 -11.96 -8.71
N THR A 366 -5.39 -11.45 -8.45
CA THR A 366 -4.17 -11.79 -9.16
C THR A 366 -3.19 -12.46 -8.21
N LEU A 367 -2.81 -13.70 -8.50
CA LEU A 367 -1.82 -14.45 -7.76
C LEU A 367 -0.59 -14.64 -8.66
N LEU A 368 0.53 -14.02 -8.28
CA LEU A 368 1.78 -14.09 -9.05
C LEU A 368 2.59 -15.36 -8.76
N GLY A 369 2.28 -16.07 -7.69
CA GLY A 369 2.92 -17.33 -7.32
C GLY A 369 1.95 -18.47 -7.11
N ARG A 370 2.49 -19.58 -6.64
CA ARG A 370 1.73 -20.83 -6.43
C ARG A 370 0.62 -20.68 -5.42
N ALA A 371 -0.49 -21.39 -5.66
CA ALA A 371 -1.56 -21.51 -4.68
C ALA A 371 -1.96 -22.98 -4.51
N HIS A 372 -2.11 -23.42 -3.26
CA HIS A 372 -2.61 -24.75 -2.93
C HIS A 372 -3.69 -24.61 -1.83
N VAL A 373 -4.91 -25.00 -2.13
CA VAL A 373 -6.07 -24.90 -1.24
C VAL A 373 -6.84 -26.22 -1.17
N THR A 374 -7.55 -26.45 -0.09
CA THR A 374 -8.42 -27.64 0.04
C THR A 374 -9.55 -27.61 -0.99
N GLU A 375 -10.15 -26.44 -1.19
CA GLU A 375 -11.24 -26.24 -2.12
C GLU A 375 -11.19 -24.84 -2.72
N LEU A 376 -11.39 -24.73 -4.02
CA LEU A 376 -11.57 -23.45 -4.71
C LEU A 376 -13.07 -23.28 -5.00
N THR A 377 -13.81 -22.72 -4.02
CA THR A 377 -15.27 -22.64 -4.06
C THR A 377 -15.77 -21.80 -5.23
N LEU A 378 -15.04 -20.70 -5.53
CA LEU A 378 -15.20 -19.89 -6.74
C LEU A 378 -13.87 -19.19 -7.04
N ALA A 379 -13.48 -19.16 -8.32
CA ALA A 379 -12.55 -18.18 -8.85
C ALA A 379 -13.15 -17.54 -10.08
N SER A 380 -13.43 -16.23 -10.02
CA SER A 380 -14.04 -15.46 -11.09
C SER A 380 -13.18 -14.25 -11.46
N GLU A 381 -12.85 -14.12 -12.76
CA GLU A 381 -12.07 -12.98 -13.26
C GLU A 381 -10.68 -12.87 -12.61
N CYS A 382 -10.05 -14.03 -12.34
CA CYS A 382 -8.76 -14.11 -11.68
C CYS A 382 -7.61 -14.34 -12.67
N ILE A 383 -6.41 -13.98 -12.24
CA ILE A 383 -5.15 -14.29 -12.93
C ILE A 383 -4.31 -15.18 -12.02
N PHE A 384 -4.05 -16.41 -12.46
CA PHE A 384 -3.12 -17.32 -11.81
C PHE A 384 -1.87 -17.44 -12.68
N GLU A 385 -0.86 -16.68 -12.36
CA GLU A 385 0.39 -16.66 -13.14
C GLU A 385 1.20 -17.96 -12.94
N ASP A 386 1.13 -18.57 -11.77
CA ASP A 386 1.75 -19.86 -11.48
C ASP A 386 0.69 -20.94 -11.18
N ILE A 387 1.14 -22.15 -10.84
CA ILE A 387 0.29 -23.31 -10.61
C ILE A 387 -0.69 -23.06 -9.46
N VAL A 388 -1.94 -23.31 -9.71
CA VAL A 388 -2.99 -23.39 -8.68
C VAL A 388 -3.48 -24.82 -8.55
N GLN A 389 -3.54 -25.31 -7.31
CA GLN A 389 -4.00 -26.64 -6.95
C GLN A 389 -5.16 -26.57 -5.96
N ALA A 390 -6.24 -27.29 -6.26
CA ALA A 390 -7.33 -27.54 -5.33
C ALA A 390 -7.46 -29.06 -5.12
N ASP A 391 -7.49 -29.52 -3.86
CA ASP A 391 -7.61 -30.94 -3.54
C ASP A 391 -9.00 -31.48 -3.95
N ARG A 392 -10.06 -30.70 -3.66
CA ARG A 392 -11.45 -31.03 -4.00
C ARG A 392 -11.86 -30.47 -5.36
N ARG A 393 -11.44 -31.09 -6.43
CA ARG A 393 -11.72 -30.61 -7.81
C ARG A 393 -13.16 -30.81 -8.29
N GLN A 394 -13.94 -31.62 -7.61
CA GLN A 394 -15.37 -31.85 -7.93
C GLN A 394 -16.30 -30.79 -7.35
N ALA A 395 -15.81 -29.95 -6.45
CA ALA A 395 -16.55 -28.83 -5.87
C ALA A 395 -15.98 -27.51 -6.38
N GLY A 396 -16.86 -26.51 -6.53
CA GLY A 396 -16.48 -25.18 -6.96
C GLY A 396 -16.44 -24.94 -8.48
N CYS A 397 -15.98 -23.76 -8.87
CA CYS A 397 -15.94 -23.33 -10.27
C CYS A 397 -14.83 -22.30 -10.50
N VAL A 398 -14.14 -22.39 -11.64
CA VAL A 398 -13.25 -21.34 -12.15
C VAL A 398 -13.83 -20.77 -13.44
N ARG A 399 -14.01 -19.48 -13.53
CA ARG A 399 -14.62 -18.84 -14.70
C ARG A 399 -13.95 -17.52 -15.08
N TYR A 400 -13.91 -17.25 -16.38
CA TYR A 400 -13.39 -15.99 -16.94
C TYR A 400 -11.96 -15.64 -16.48
N SER A 401 -11.16 -16.64 -16.14
CA SER A 401 -9.87 -16.49 -15.48
C SER A 401 -8.75 -16.95 -16.40
N PHE A 402 -7.55 -16.39 -16.19
CA PHE A 402 -6.32 -16.99 -16.71
C PHE A 402 -5.83 -18.04 -15.73
N VAL A 403 -5.61 -19.26 -16.22
CA VAL A 403 -5.15 -20.38 -15.40
C VAL A 403 -3.96 -21.02 -16.07
N ARG A 404 -2.80 -20.96 -15.41
CA ARG A 404 -1.56 -21.56 -15.93
C ARG A 404 -1.73 -23.05 -16.23
N ASP A 405 -1.17 -23.49 -17.34
CA ASP A 405 -1.16 -24.91 -17.69
C ASP A 405 -0.49 -25.78 -16.60
N GLY A 406 -1.01 -26.99 -16.39
CA GLY A 406 -0.61 -27.88 -15.30
C GLY A 406 -1.35 -27.63 -13.98
N SER A 407 -2.15 -26.59 -13.85
CA SER A 407 -2.96 -26.34 -12.66
C SER A 407 -4.08 -27.38 -12.48
N GLN A 408 -4.37 -27.73 -11.22
CA GLN A 408 -5.39 -28.71 -10.82
C GLN A 408 -6.57 -27.99 -10.14
N THR A 409 -7.55 -27.59 -10.95
CA THR A 409 -8.68 -26.78 -10.51
C THR A 409 -10.02 -27.53 -10.64
N PRO A 410 -11.09 -27.03 -10.01
CA PRO A 410 -12.46 -27.42 -10.37
C PRO A 410 -12.77 -27.12 -11.84
N ARG A 411 -14.01 -27.40 -12.24
CA ARG A 411 -14.47 -27.16 -13.61
C ARG A 411 -14.20 -25.71 -14.04
N ARG A 412 -13.53 -25.58 -15.20
CA ARG A 412 -13.25 -24.30 -15.82
C ARG A 412 -14.35 -23.89 -16.81
N PHE A 413 -14.70 -22.62 -16.84
CA PHE A 413 -15.67 -22.05 -17.78
C PHE A 413 -15.10 -20.77 -18.40
N ARG A 414 -14.91 -20.78 -19.72
CA ARG A 414 -14.33 -19.66 -20.48
C ARG A 414 -13.01 -19.12 -19.90
N CYS A 415 -12.17 -20.00 -19.47
CA CYS A 415 -10.84 -19.67 -18.95
C CYS A 415 -9.81 -19.64 -20.07
N GLN A 416 -8.78 -18.84 -19.91
CA GLN A 416 -7.60 -18.81 -20.76
C GLN A 416 -6.49 -19.72 -20.14
N PRO A 417 -5.68 -20.42 -20.94
CA PRO A 417 -5.66 -20.43 -22.42
C PRO A 417 -6.67 -21.41 -23.06
N ASP A 418 -7.40 -22.22 -22.28
CA ASP A 418 -8.29 -23.28 -22.78
C ASP A 418 -9.23 -22.78 -23.86
N LEU A 419 -9.88 -21.61 -23.66
CA LEU A 419 -10.80 -21.01 -24.59
C LEU A 419 -10.14 -20.68 -25.96
N ALA A 420 -8.92 -20.15 -25.93
CA ALA A 420 -8.20 -19.81 -27.17
C ALA A 420 -7.81 -21.08 -27.95
N ILE A 421 -7.43 -22.13 -27.23
CA ILE A 421 -7.09 -23.45 -27.82
C ILE A 421 -8.32 -24.07 -28.50
N ASP A 422 -9.46 -24.14 -27.79
CA ASP A 422 -10.71 -24.68 -28.32
C ASP A 422 -11.21 -23.91 -29.57
N GLN A 423 -11.10 -22.59 -29.54
CA GLN A 423 -11.44 -21.74 -30.69
C GLN A 423 -10.54 -22.03 -31.90
N ARG A 424 -9.23 -22.18 -31.66
CA ARG A 424 -8.27 -22.49 -32.72
C ARG A 424 -8.48 -23.89 -33.30
N GLU A 425 -8.73 -24.87 -32.48
CA GLU A 425 -9.04 -26.24 -32.92
C GLU A 425 -10.35 -26.27 -33.78
N THR A 426 -11.38 -25.54 -33.33
CA THR A 426 -12.64 -25.44 -34.04
C THR A 426 -12.44 -24.80 -35.43
N GLU A 427 -11.63 -23.74 -35.49
CA GLU A 427 -11.30 -23.08 -36.77
C GLU A 427 -10.55 -24.02 -37.71
N LEU A 428 -9.54 -24.72 -37.24
CA LEU A 428 -8.79 -25.72 -38.03
C LEU A 428 -9.68 -26.85 -38.54
N ARG A 429 -10.59 -27.37 -37.70
CA ARG A 429 -11.56 -28.40 -38.12
C ARG A 429 -12.47 -27.89 -39.24
N ARG A 430 -12.97 -26.64 -39.14
CA ARG A 430 -13.79 -26.04 -40.20
C ARG A 430 -13.01 -25.90 -41.51
N GLN A 431 -11.75 -25.49 -41.46
CA GLN A 431 -10.91 -25.38 -42.66
C GLN A 431 -10.66 -26.75 -43.32
N LEU A 432 -10.44 -27.80 -42.49
CA LEU A 432 -10.26 -29.16 -43.02
C LEU A 432 -11.53 -29.80 -43.61
N THR A 433 -12.70 -29.39 -43.11
CA THR A 433 -13.99 -29.88 -43.66
C THR A 433 -14.47 -29.11 -44.87
N ALA A 434 -13.88 -27.97 -45.20
CA ALA A 434 -14.18 -27.14 -46.37
C ALA A 434 -13.35 -27.52 -47.61
N VAL A 435 -12.44 -28.49 -47.51
CA VAL A 435 -11.66 -29.10 -48.61
C VAL A 435 -12.27 -30.47 -48.97
#